data_283dbe86eb3be7943a07db1ece1b0a53
#
_entry.id   283dbe86eb3be7943a07db1ece1b0a53
#
_cell.length_a   1.000
_cell.length_b   1.000
_cell.length_c   1.000
_cell.angle_alpha   90.00
_cell.angle_beta   90.00
_cell.angle_gamma   90.00
#
_symmetry.space_group_name_H-M   'P 1'
#
loop_
_entity.id
_entity.type
_entity.pdbx_description
1 polymer ?
#
loop_
_entity_poly.entity_id
_entity_poly.type
_entity_poly.pdbx_seq_one_letter_code
_entity_poly.pdbx_strand_id
1 'polypeptide(L)'
;MKKNALFLLNVLLGIGSMGTVAGQQDVCGFEHQQAEYRRTHPDAKFESENISNWKQTRAAADYYQGQYVIPVVFHVFGEPTNDTRLKVTYSLIEKALKQTSEDFQGLTADYDQTGASSRFENIKKPLNIDFRLAKIDPEGNPTKGVIFYDEAEKGFGNGGGYDEAIQKYAWDNSKYMNVYIMKDLYADGDLYNSGVSWLPDNGMMLDNLARVVYNGSYIGSNTSENFRRVLTHEFGHFMGLHHTFEGGCNYPNDGIEDTPPVATSKWPADKVNCEGDYTDWENFMNYTDAYRHFTTGQVARMEYYLNESMSRSQLWQEDNLLATGVEDGHQLSPSVLVVKGRNFTETDNNQGEVGGTLQLEAAYGLTFARIGTLEEGTDYTVTNLPEGLKVVVTLSSDVTAIVKLEGKATSHRLADSQKEVGITLDPSVLKLEGGAVTVQKISFGVLFNDPYTSYCLFNPRFAPYAHISKVKFAQIERNTEFDGQQYKDFRTDYV
;
A
#
# COMPACT_ATOMS: atom_id res chain seq x y z
N MET A 1 -72.04 -7.88 -44.43
CA MET A 1 -71.40 -8.82 -43.48
C MET A 1 -69.98 -8.41 -43.31
N LYS A 2 -69.64 -7.93 -42.12
CA LYS A 2 -68.36 -7.33 -41.77
C LYS A 2 -67.40 -8.44 -41.43
N LYS A 3 -66.14 -8.41 -41.97
CA LYS A 3 -65.01 -9.17 -41.46
C LYS A 3 -63.96 -8.20 -41.05
N ASN A 4 -63.70 -8.21 -39.75
CA ASN A 4 -62.58 -7.48 -39.11
C ASN A 4 -61.28 -8.18 -39.46
N ALA A 5 -60.32 -7.44 -39.99
CA ALA A 5 -58.92 -7.86 -40.11
C ALA A 5 -58.11 -7.24 -38.99
N LEU A 6 -57.58 -8.10 -38.15
CA LEU A 6 -56.67 -7.77 -37.02
C LEU A 6 -55.23 -7.60 -37.57
N PHE A 7 -54.69 -6.38 -37.50
CA PHE A 7 -53.29 -6.13 -37.85
C PHE A 7 -52.42 -6.48 -36.63
N LEU A 8 -51.65 -7.55 -36.73
CA LEU A 8 -50.57 -7.86 -35.81
C LEU A 8 -49.35 -7.03 -36.22
N LEU A 9 -49.00 -6.10 -35.36
CA LEU A 9 -47.74 -5.32 -35.46
C LEU A 9 -46.61 -6.17 -34.90
N ASN A 10 -45.79 -6.78 -35.76
CA ASN A 10 -44.52 -7.41 -35.38
C ASN A 10 -43.49 -6.30 -35.12
N VAL A 11 -43.21 -6.03 -33.85
CA VAL A 11 -42.02 -5.27 -33.45
C VAL A 11 -40.83 -6.24 -33.53
N LEU A 12 -40.07 -6.15 -34.61
CA LEU A 12 -38.71 -6.71 -34.67
C LEU A 12 -37.82 -5.92 -33.71
N LEU A 13 -37.56 -6.48 -32.56
CA LEU A 13 -36.40 -6.08 -31.73
C LEU A 13 -35.14 -6.48 -32.49
N GLY A 14 -34.54 -5.48 -33.15
CA GLY A 14 -33.18 -5.57 -33.63
C GLY A 14 -32.25 -5.67 -32.43
N ILE A 15 -31.78 -6.87 -32.14
CA ILE A 15 -30.60 -7.07 -31.28
C ILE A 15 -29.43 -6.55 -32.09
N GLY A 16 -29.18 -5.26 -31.98
CA GLY A 16 -27.88 -4.71 -32.35
C GLY A 16 -26.83 -5.36 -31.47
N SER A 17 -25.98 -6.18 -32.07
CA SER A 17 -24.75 -6.59 -31.46
C SER A 17 -23.99 -5.29 -31.13
N MET A 18 -24.00 -4.88 -29.85
CA MET A 18 -23.00 -3.97 -29.35
C MET A 18 -21.66 -4.71 -29.54
N GLY A 19 -21.01 -4.39 -30.63
CA GLY A 19 -19.60 -4.69 -30.78
C GLY A 19 -18.92 -4.05 -29.56
N THR A 20 -18.32 -4.88 -28.75
CA THR A 20 -17.36 -4.45 -27.75
C THR A 20 -16.33 -3.61 -28.49
N VAL A 21 -16.41 -2.30 -28.31
CA VAL A 21 -15.32 -1.39 -28.66
C VAL A 21 -14.15 -1.87 -27.81
N ALA A 22 -13.15 -2.42 -28.47
CA ALA A 22 -11.92 -2.84 -27.82
C ALA A 22 -11.36 -1.65 -27.05
N GLY A 23 -11.35 -1.82 -25.72
CA GLY A 23 -10.55 -1.15 -24.73
C GLY A 23 -10.16 0.31 -24.98
N GLN A 24 -11.01 1.22 -24.53
CA GLN A 24 -10.51 2.43 -23.94
C GLN A 24 -9.90 1.97 -22.59
N GLN A 25 -8.59 1.86 -22.51
CA GLN A 25 -7.89 1.65 -21.25
C GLN A 25 -8.18 2.89 -20.39
N ASP A 26 -8.99 2.75 -19.37
CA ASP A 26 -9.06 3.75 -18.31
C ASP A 26 -7.69 3.76 -17.63
N VAL A 27 -6.90 4.77 -17.92
CA VAL A 27 -5.54 4.91 -17.42
C VAL A 27 -5.56 5.15 -15.91
N CYS A 28 -6.63 5.81 -15.41
CA CYS A 28 -6.84 6.14 -14.00
C CYS A 28 -8.35 6.16 -13.70
N GLY A 29 -8.76 5.48 -12.63
CA GLY A 29 -10.17 5.42 -12.20
C GLY A 29 -10.63 6.56 -11.31
N PHE A 30 -9.90 7.66 -11.26
CA PHE A 30 -9.99 8.75 -10.29
C PHE A 30 -11.41 9.27 -10.05
N GLU A 31 -12.11 9.80 -11.07
CA GLU A 31 -13.42 10.45 -10.89
C GLU A 31 -14.47 9.49 -10.36
N HIS A 32 -14.50 8.27 -10.89
CA HIS A 32 -15.45 7.24 -10.47
C HIS A 32 -15.24 6.87 -9.00
N GLN A 33 -14.00 6.67 -8.57
CA GLN A 33 -13.68 6.24 -7.22
C GLN A 33 -13.87 7.37 -6.20
N GLN A 34 -13.60 8.61 -6.56
CA GLN A 34 -13.93 9.77 -5.72
C GLN A 34 -15.45 9.88 -5.50
N ALA A 35 -16.26 9.68 -6.53
CA ALA A 35 -17.73 9.69 -6.42
C ALA A 35 -18.24 8.54 -5.54
N GLU A 36 -17.66 7.35 -5.66
CA GLU A 36 -18.00 6.18 -4.83
C GLU A 36 -17.63 6.41 -3.36
N TYR A 37 -16.46 6.98 -3.07
CA TYR A 37 -16.06 7.32 -1.71
C TYR A 37 -17.04 8.30 -1.07
N ARG A 38 -17.47 9.34 -1.78
CA ARG A 38 -18.49 10.28 -1.28
C ARG A 38 -19.82 9.60 -0.99
N ARG A 39 -20.18 8.63 -1.80
CA ARG A 39 -21.43 7.86 -1.62
C ARG A 39 -21.39 7.00 -0.36
N THR A 40 -20.26 6.40 -0.06
CA THR A 40 -20.04 5.53 1.11
C THR A 40 -19.69 6.28 2.37
N HIS A 41 -19.16 7.50 2.24
CA HIS A 41 -18.76 8.40 3.34
C HIS A 41 -19.46 9.76 3.20
N PRO A 42 -20.75 9.85 3.51
CA PRO A 42 -21.55 11.07 3.25
C PRO A 42 -21.09 12.28 4.08
N ASP A 43 -20.35 12.06 5.16
CA ASP A 43 -19.78 13.12 6.00
C ASP A 43 -18.38 13.56 5.55
N ALA A 44 -17.80 12.92 4.53
CA ALA A 44 -16.50 13.27 3.99
C ALA A 44 -16.53 14.70 3.41
N LYS A 45 -15.60 15.53 3.85
CA LYS A 45 -15.42 16.90 3.37
C LYS A 45 -14.10 16.98 2.62
N PHE A 46 -14.15 16.74 1.32
CA PHE A 46 -12.95 16.93 0.52
C PHE A 46 -12.54 18.40 0.53
N GLU A 47 -11.31 18.65 0.91
CA GLU A 47 -10.73 20.02 0.87
C GLU A 47 -10.72 20.59 -0.53
N SER A 48 -10.70 19.72 -1.56
CA SER A 48 -10.75 20.08 -2.98
C SER A 48 -12.07 20.73 -3.42
N GLU A 49 -13.16 20.55 -2.65
CA GLU A 49 -14.46 21.22 -2.96
C GLU A 49 -14.41 22.74 -2.74
N ASN A 50 -13.43 23.21 -1.98
CA ASN A 50 -13.14 24.63 -1.82
C ASN A 50 -12.11 25.14 -2.85
N ILE A 51 -12.33 24.81 -4.14
CA ILE A 51 -11.49 25.28 -5.26
C ILE A 51 -11.26 26.81 -5.23
N SER A 52 -12.22 27.56 -4.69
CA SER A 52 -12.10 29.02 -4.51
C SER A 52 -11.15 29.43 -3.38
N ASN A 53 -10.90 28.58 -2.37
CA ASN A 53 -10.12 28.96 -1.20
C ASN A 53 -8.61 28.99 -1.46
N TRP A 54 -8.09 28.09 -2.32
CA TRP A 54 -6.66 28.07 -2.61
C TRP A 54 -6.19 29.34 -3.35
N LYS A 55 -7.07 29.96 -4.14
CA LYS A 55 -6.78 31.23 -4.83
C LYS A 55 -6.74 32.46 -3.89
N GLN A 56 -7.32 32.36 -2.70
CA GLN A 56 -7.45 33.48 -1.75
C GLN A 56 -6.43 33.46 -0.63
N THR A 57 -5.75 32.35 -0.42
CA THR A 57 -4.74 32.21 0.61
C THR A 57 -3.37 32.58 0.08
N ARG A 58 -2.60 33.24 0.90
CA ARG A 58 -1.18 33.71 0.78
C ARG A 58 -0.56 33.70 -0.62
N ALA A 59 0.16 34.75 -0.95
CA ALA A 59 1.04 34.75 -2.13
C ALA A 59 2.01 33.56 -2.02
N ALA A 60 2.26 32.85 -3.12
CA ALA A 60 3.19 31.72 -3.19
C ALA A 60 4.61 32.03 -2.63
N ALA A 61 4.97 33.32 -2.57
CA ALA A 61 6.21 33.81 -1.96
C ALA A 61 6.32 33.57 -0.43
N ASP A 62 5.19 33.30 0.25
CA ASP A 62 5.15 33.08 1.68
C ASP A 62 5.24 31.58 2.07
N TYR A 63 5.24 30.68 1.08
CA TYR A 63 5.39 29.24 1.32
C TYR A 63 6.86 28.84 1.48
N TYR A 64 7.04 27.59 1.96
CA TYR A 64 8.37 27.03 2.15
C TYR A 64 9.18 27.05 0.85
N GLN A 65 10.38 27.62 0.89
CA GLN A 65 11.25 27.78 -0.28
C GLN A 65 12.33 26.67 -0.39
N GLY A 66 12.34 25.72 0.55
CA GLY A 66 13.25 24.59 0.53
C GLY A 66 12.73 23.41 -0.31
N GLN A 67 13.33 22.26 -0.10
CA GLN A 67 12.88 21.01 -0.69
C GLN A 67 11.83 20.34 0.22
N TYR A 68 10.62 20.09 -0.28
CA TYR A 68 9.67 19.23 0.41
C TYR A 68 10.17 17.79 0.35
N VAL A 69 10.32 17.14 1.49
CA VAL A 69 10.68 15.72 1.55
C VAL A 69 9.48 14.94 2.09
N ILE A 70 9.02 13.92 1.34
CA ILE A 70 7.83 13.15 1.69
C ILE A 70 8.24 11.70 1.99
N PRO A 71 8.02 11.21 3.22
CA PRO A 71 8.22 9.81 3.58
C PRO A 71 7.21 8.91 2.88
N VAL A 72 7.66 7.92 2.13
CA VAL A 72 6.82 7.00 1.37
C VAL A 72 7.04 5.57 1.84
N VAL A 73 5.96 4.81 1.95
CA VAL A 73 6.00 3.36 2.15
C VAL A 73 5.25 2.66 1.03
N PHE A 74 5.83 1.59 0.51
CA PHE A 74 5.20 0.72 -0.47
C PHE A 74 4.77 -0.60 0.17
N HIS A 75 3.53 -0.98 -0.05
CA HIS A 75 2.93 -2.25 0.34
C HIS A 75 2.72 -3.08 -0.92
N VAL A 76 3.49 -4.13 -1.10
CA VAL A 76 3.49 -4.96 -2.32
C VAL A 76 2.85 -6.30 -2.03
N PHE A 77 1.76 -6.62 -2.74
CA PHE A 77 0.96 -7.82 -2.52
C PHE A 77 1.13 -8.86 -3.61
N GLY A 78 1.11 -10.14 -3.19
CA GLY A 78 1.20 -11.30 -4.06
C GLY A 78 2.62 -11.79 -4.25
N GLU A 79 2.74 -13.00 -4.83
CA GLU A 79 4.03 -13.65 -5.10
C GLU A 79 4.66 -13.10 -6.38
N PRO A 80 5.70 -12.26 -6.31
CA PRO A 80 6.33 -11.69 -7.50
C PRO A 80 7.05 -12.73 -8.36
N THR A 81 7.32 -13.93 -7.80
CA THR A 81 8.00 -15.02 -8.52
C THR A 81 7.10 -15.76 -9.49
N ASN A 82 5.80 -15.81 -9.23
CA ASN A 82 4.83 -16.57 -10.04
C ASN A 82 4.09 -15.72 -11.06
N ASP A 83 4.22 -14.40 -10.98
CA ASP A 83 3.57 -13.45 -11.91
C ASP A 83 4.62 -12.59 -12.61
N THR A 84 4.82 -12.84 -13.89
CA THR A 84 5.78 -12.07 -14.70
C THR A 84 5.39 -10.60 -14.85
N ARG A 85 4.12 -10.24 -14.58
CA ARG A 85 3.62 -8.86 -14.66
C ARG A 85 3.81 -8.09 -13.34
N LEU A 86 3.99 -8.80 -12.22
CA LEU A 86 4.25 -8.22 -10.90
C LEU A 86 5.69 -8.41 -10.44
N LYS A 87 6.65 -8.40 -11.35
CA LYS A 87 8.08 -8.44 -11.01
C LYS A 87 8.50 -7.12 -10.35
N VAL A 88 8.08 -6.96 -9.12
CA VAL A 88 8.40 -5.78 -8.31
C VAL A 88 9.48 -6.16 -7.32
N THR A 89 10.61 -5.48 -7.37
CA THR A 89 11.72 -5.62 -6.42
C THR A 89 11.93 -4.31 -5.67
N TYR A 90 12.63 -4.36 -4.56
CA TYR A 90 13.03 -3.17 -3.82
C TYR A 90 13.74 -2.16 -4.73
N SER A 91 14.76 -2.61 -5.45
CA SER A 91 15.55 -1.72 -6.32
C SER A 91 14.74 -1.11 -7.47
N LEU A 92 13.72 -1.83 -7.97
CA LEU A 92 12.79 -1.29 -8.97
C LEU A 92 11.95 -0.15 -8.39
N ILE A 93 11.40 -0.33 -7.19
CA ILE A 93 10.62 0.69 -6.48
C ILE A 93 11.48 1.91 -6.16
N GLU A 94 12.67 1.70 -5.58
CA GLU A 94 13.60 2.78 -5.25
C GLU A 94 13.93 3.63 -6.47
N LYS A 95 14.24 2.98 -7.60
CA LYS A 95 14.49 3.67 -8.87
C LYS A 95 13.25 4.39 -9.39
N ALA A 96 12.08 3.77 -9.35
CA ALA A 96 10.83 4.38 -9.81
C ALA A 96 10.47 5.61 -8.98
N LEU A 97 10.61 5.54 -7.65
CA LEU A 97 10.36 6.66 -6.76
C LEU A 97 11.30 7.84 -7.02
N LYS A 98 12.60 7.55 -7.23
CA LYS A 98 13.58 8.56 -7.63
C LYS A 98 13.19 9.22 -8.96
N GLN A 99 12.81 8.43 -9.96
CA GLN A 99 12.37 8.96 -11.26
C GLN A 99 11.10 9.81 -11.12
N THR A 100 10.18 9.46 -10.22
CA THR A 100 9.00 10.28 -9.91
C THR A 100 9.41 11.63 -9.30
N SER A 101 10.35 11.64 -8.36
CA SER A 101 10.91 12.90 -7.82
C SER A 101 11.56 13.75 -8.93
N GLU A 102 12.33 13.13 -9.82
CA GLU A 102 12.97 13.80 -10.97
C GLU A 102 11.93 14.38 -11.95
N ASP A 103 10.81 13.70 -12.18
CA ASP A 103 9.70 14.22 -13.00
C ASP A 103 9.09 15.51 -12.39
N PHE A 104 8.81 15.51 -11.07
CA PHE A 104 8.31 16.69 -10.37
C PHE A 104 9.31 17.83 -10.38
N GLN A 105 10.59 17.54 -10.24
CA GLN A 105 11.66 18.53 -10.20
C GLN A 105 12.09 19.03 -11.58
N GLY A 106 11.51 18.47 -12.67
CA GLY A 106 11.89 18.84 -14.05
C GLY A 106 13.33 18.43 -14.40
N LEU A 107 13.86 17.40 -13.78
CA LEU A 107 15.25 16.94 -13.99
C LEU A 107 15.39 15.87 -15.08
N THR A 108 14.30 15.48 -15.72
CA THR A 108 14.33 14.48 -16.81
C THR A 108 14.89 15.08 -18.10
N ALA A 109 15.61 14.27 -18.87
CA ALA A 109 16.31 14.71 -20.08
C ALA A 109 15.39 15.30 -21.16
N ASP A 110 14.09 15.00 -21.13
CA ASP A 110 13.09 15.48 -22.07
C ASP A 110 12.23 16.63 -21.54
N TYR A 111 12.50 17.12 -20.33
CA TYR A 111 11.75 18.23 -19.73
C TYR A 111 11.79 19.49 -20.61
N ASP A 112 12.93 19.80 -21.20
CA ASP A 112 13.10 20.97 -22.08
C ASP A 112 12.75 20.69 -23.55
N GLN A 113 12.37 19.45 -23.89
CA GLN A 113 11.98 19.04 -25.23
C GLN A 113 10.48 19.20 -25.41
N THR A 114 9.98 20.38 -25.72
CA THR A 114 8.55 20.56 -25.97
C THR A 114 8.14 20.12 -27.38
N GLY A 115 7.15 19.23 -27.43
CA GLY A 115 6.35 18.95 -28.64
C GLY A 115 5.06 19.79 -28.65
N ALA A 116 4.66 20.35 -27.48
CA ALA A 116 3.57 21.28 -27.35
C ALA A 116 3.89 22.64 -27.95
N SER A 117 2.89 23.48 -28.17
CA SER A 117 3.13 24.87 -28.65
C SER A 117 4.00 25.63 -27.66
N SER A 118 4.80 26.60 -28.17
CA SER A 118 5.63 27.47 -27.33
C SER A 118 4.86 28.23 -26.24
N ARG A 119 3.53 28.23 -26.32
CA ARG A 119 2.59 28.74 -25.31
C ARG A 119 2.77 28.08 -23.96
N PHE A 120 2.96 26.76 -23.94
CA PHE A 120 3.08 25.98 -22.69
C PHE A 120 4.50 25.96 -22.14
N GLU A 121 5.50 26.29 -22.94
CA GLU A 121 6.89 26.39 -22.51
C GLU A 121 7.07 27.39 -21.35
N ASN A 122 6.38 28.51 -21.40
CA ASN A 122 6.51 29.60 -20.43
C ASN A 122 5.74 29.35 -19.11
N ILE A 123 4.88 28.33 -19.06
CA ILE A 123 4.10 28.01 -17.87
C ILE A 123 4.55 26.72 -17.19
N LYS A 124 5.50 26.00 -17.78
CA LYS A 124 6.12 24.84 -17.12
C LYS A 124 6.77 25.28 -15.81
N LYS A 125 6.53 24.54 -14.77
CA LYS A 125 7.18 24.80 -13.48
C LYS A 125 7.52 23.50 -12.77
N PRO A 126 8.78 23.32 -12.32
CA PRO A 126 9.13 22.22 -11.43
C PRO A 126 8.63 22.51 -10.02
N LEU A 127 8.30 21.46 -9.27
CA LEU A 127 8.09 21.49 -7.83
C LEU A 127 9.33 20.86 -7.15
N ASN A 128 9.94 21.60 -6.22
CA ASN A 128 11.10 21.08 -5.47
C ASN A 128 10.64 20.10 -4.37
N ILE A 129 10.27 18.90 -4.76
CA ILE A 129 9.80 17.83 -3.90
C ILE A 129 10.63 16.56 -4.11
N ASP A 130 10.91 15.84 -3.03
CA ASP A 130 11.66 14.58 -3.04
C ASP A 130 10.86 13.52 -2.26
N PHE A 131 10.49 12.45 -2.92
CA PHE A 131 9.80 11.32 -2.33
C PHE A 131 10.85 10.29 -1.89
N ARG A 132 10.91 10.01 -0.59
CA ARG A 132 11.92 9.11 -0.01
C ARG A 132 11.27 7.91 0.65
N LEU A 133 11.81 6.72 0.40
CA LEU A 133 11.42 5.54 1.15
C LEU A 133 11.71 5.74 2.64
N ALA A 134 10.72 5.47 3.48
CA ALA A 134 10.87 5.52 4.93
C ALA A 134 11.98 4.57 5.39
N LYS A 135 12.74 4.97 6.42
CA LYS A 135 13.83 4.19 7.01
C LYS A 135 13.57 3.77 8.45
N ILE A 136 12.51 4.29 9.02
CA ILE A 136 11.98 3.93 10.33
C ILE A 136 10.50 3.58 10.13
N ASP A 137 10.06 2.43 10.66
CA ASP A 137 8.67 2.00 10.61
C ASP A 137 7.84 2.62 11.77
N PRO A 138 6.50 2.45 11.81
CA PRO A 138 5.67 3.01 12.87
C PRO A 138 6.03 2.54 14.29
N GLU A 139 6.66 1.38 14.43
CA GLU A 139 7.14 0.82 15.70
C GLU A 139 8.54 1.33 16.09
N GLY A 140 9.17 2.17 15.26
CA GLY A 140 10.50 2.71 15.48
C GLY A 140 11.64 1.79 15.07
N ASN A 141 11.36 0.71 14.32
CA ASN A 141 12.40 -0.19 13.82
C ASN A 141 12.95 0.29 12.47
N PRO A 142 14.20 -0.07 12.15
CA PRO A 142 14.76 0.13 10.83
C PRO A 142 13.95 -0.58 9.75
N THR A 143 13.73 0.10 8.62
CA THR A 143 13.03 -0.46 7.45
C THR A 143 13.65 0.06 6.16
N LYS A 144 13.31 -0.56 5.03
CA LYS A 144 13.56 -0.03 3.69
C LYS A 144 12.36 0.72 3.10
N GLY A 145 11.24 0.81 3.82
CA GLY A 145 10.02 1.45 3.34
C GLY A 145 9.33 0.69 2.20
N VAL A 146 9.65 -0.59 2.00
CA VAL A 146 8.98 -1.49 1.05
C VAL A 146 8.67 -2.79 1.75
N ILE A 147 7.39 -3.09 1.91
CA ILE A 147 6.91 -4.29 2.59
C ILE A 147 6.33 -5.23 1.54
N PHE A 148 6.81 -6.46 1.48
CA PHE A 148 6.30 -7.50 0.60
C PHE A 148 5.42 -8.46 1.40
N TYR A 149 4.21 -8.68 0.91
CA TYR A 149 3.23 -9.59 1.50
C TYR A 149 3.00 -10.76 0.56
N ASP A 150 3.01 -11.98 1.09
CA ASP A 150 2.72 -13.20 0.32
C ASP A 150 1.23 -13.29 -0.02
N GLU A 151 0.37 -12.60 0.74
CA GLU A 151 -1.06 -12.54 0.46
C GLU A 151 -1.32 -11.73 -0.82
N ALA A 152 -2.21 -12.24 -1.65
CA ALA A 152 -2.74 -11.49 -2.77
C ALA A 152 -3.93 -10.64 -2.30
N GLU A 153 -3.77 -9.34 -2.27
CA GLU A 153 -4.86 -8.40 -2.00
C GLU A 153 -5.37 -7.77 -3.30
N LYS A 154 -6.60 -7.28 -3.26
CA LYS A 154 -7.26 -6.61 -4.37
C LYS A 154 -8.31 -5.62 -3.90
N GLY A 155 -8.71 -4.71 -4.78
CA GLY A 155 -9.84 -3.82 -4.52
C GLY A 155 -9.51 -2.57 -3.72
N PHE A 156 -8.25 -2.32 -3.32
CA PHE A 156 -7.88 -1.11 -2.56
C PHE A 156 -8.01 0.18 -3.40
N GLY A 157 -8.21 0.04 -4.71
CA GLY A 157 -8.56 1.13 -5.60
C GLY A 157 -10.03 1.56 -5.53
N ASN A 158 -10.90 0.82 -4.84
CA ASN A 158 -12.31 1.18 -4.69
C ASN A 158 -12.50 2.33 -3.69
N GLY A 159 -13.47 3.18 -3.95
CA GLY A 159 -13.89 4.29 -3.07
C GLY A 159 -14.68 3.85 -1.84
N GLY A 160 -14.90 2.55 -1.62
CA GLY A 160 -15.59 2.03 -0.44
C GLY A 160 -15.61 0.52 -0.37
N GLY A 161 -15.93 0.00 0.80
CA GLY A 161 -16.08 -1.45 1.03
C GLY A 161 -14.78 -2.21 1.31
N TYR A 162 -13.65 -1.52 1.36
CA TYR A 162 -12.32 -2.11 1.62
C TYR A 162 -11.58 -1.45 2.79
N ASP A 163 -12.25 -0.58 3.55
CA ASP A 163 -11.61 0.27 4.56
C ASP A 163 -10.87 -0.53 5.62
N GLU A 164 -11.50 -1.57 6.20
CA GLU A 164 -10.86 -2.44 7.20
C GLU A 164 -9.63 -3.16 6.63
N ALA A 165 -9.71 -3.61 5.37
CA ALA A 165 -8.60 -4.28 4.71
C ALA A 165 -7.43 -3.31 4.44
N ILE A 166 -7.72 -2.07 4.02
CA ILE A 166 -6.72 -1.02 3.82
C ILE A 166 -6.07 -0.65 5.14
N GLN A 167 -6.88 -0.39 6.19
CA GLN A 167 -6.41 0.00 7.53
C GLN A 167 -5.52 -1.07 8.18
N LYS A 168 -5.74 -2.35 7.86
CA LYS A 168 -4.89 -3.46 8.34
C LYS A 168 -3.42 -3.28 7.97
N TYR A 169 -3.15 -2.71 6.81
CA TYR A 169 -1.79 -2.56 6.28
C TYR A 169 -1.28 -1.12 6.35
N ALA A 170 -2.17 -0.15 6.48
CA ALA A 170 -1.80 1.26 6.45
C ALA A 170 -0.82 1.63 7.57
N TRP A 171 0.24 2.35 7.21
CA TRP A 171 1.02 3.12 8.16
C TRP A 171 0.35 4.48 8.37
N ASP A 172 0.58 5.09 9.53
CA ASP A 172 -0.01 6.37 9.93
C ASP A 172 0.07 7.41 8.79
N ASN A 173 -1.07 7.78 8.22
CA ASN A 173 -1.14 8.69 7.08
C ASN A 173 -0.73 10.14 7.41
N SER A 174 -0.63 10.49 8.69
CA SER A 174 -0.06 11.77 9.11
C SER A 174 1.46 11.81 8.98
N LYS A 175 2.10 10.63 8.88
CA LYS A 175 3.55 10.47 8.82
C LYS A 175 4.07 9.90 7.52
N TYR A 176 3.31 9.02 6.88
CA TYR A 176 3.73 8.28 5.70
C TYR A 176 2.72 8.40 4.56
N MET A 177 3.21 8.62 3.36
CA MET A 177 2.45 8.42 2.14
C MET A 177 2.42 6.92 1.83
N ASN A 178 1.25 6.30 1.90
CA ASN A 178 1.06 4.88 1.63
C ASN A 178 0.79 4.62 0.15
N VAL A 179 1.57 3.75 -0.47
CA VAL A 179 1.42 3.29 -1.85
C VAL A 179 1.21 1.79 -1.86
N TYR A 180 0.08 1.32 -2.38
CA TYR A 180 -0.27 -0.09 -2.46
C TYR A 180 -0.05 -0.62 -3.87
N ILE A 181 0.79 -1.63 -4.01
CA ILE A 181 1.06 -2.29 -5.28
C ILE A 181 0.29 -3.60 -5.33
N MET A 182 -0.65 -3.69 -6.26
CA MET A 182 -1.46 -4.88 -6.49
C MET A 182 -1.81 -5.01 -7.97
N LYS A 183 -2.44 -6.10 -8.36
CA LYS A 183 -2.74 -6.42 -9.75
C LYS A 183 -4.17 -6.05 -10.14
N ASP A 184 -5.13 -6.39 -9.29
CA ASP A 184 -6.56 -6.12 -9.46
C ASP A 184 -6.96 -4.96 -8.55
N LEU A 185 -6.87 -3.73 -9.07
CA LEU A 185 -7.05 -2.52 -8.26
C LEU A 185 -8.48 -2.40 -7.73
N TYR A 186 -9.47 -2.88 -8.48
CA TYR A 186 -10.89 -2.69 -8.19
C TYR A 186 -11.64 -3.97 -7.81
N ALA A 187 -10.95 -5.11 -7.74
CA ALA A 187 -11.54 -6.43 -7.46
C ALA A 187 -12.65 -6.83 -8.47
N ASP A 188 -12.55 -6.35 -9.69
CA ASP A 188 -13.49 -6.59 -10.79
C ASP A 188 -12.96 -7.59 -11.84
N GLY A 189 -11.71 -8.04 -11.67
CA GLY A 189 -11.01 -8.94 -12.56
C GLY A 189 -10.32 -8.23 -13.73
N ASP A 190 -10.41 -6.92 -13.86
CA ASP A 190 -9.60 -6.15 -14.80
C ASP A 190 -8.19 -5.93 -14.22
N LEU A 191 -7.21 -6.53 -14.88
CA LEU A 191 -5.80 -6.51 -14.45
C LEU A 191 -4.98 -5.46 -15.21
N TYR A 192 -5.61 -4.59 -15.98
CA TYR A 192 -4.95 -3.63 -16.87
C TYR A 192 -5.04 -2.18 -16.36
N ASN A 193 -5.85 -1.91 -15.35
CA ASN A 193 -5.88 -0.60 -14.69
C ASN A 193 -4.50 -0.25 -14.15
N SER A 194 -4.05 1.00 -14.38
CA SER A 194 -2.68 1.41 -14.03
C SER A 194 -2.55 1.94 -12.61
N GLY A 195 -3.45 2.83 -12.19
CA GLY A 195 -3.38 3.48 -10.89
C GLY A 195 -4.66 4.18 -10.51
N VAL A 196 -4.73 4.61 -9.27
CA VAL A 196 -5.72 5.52 -8.71
C VAL A 196 -5.18 6.15 -7.44
N SER A 197 -5.53 7.39 -7.17
CA SER A 197 -5.13 8.13 -5.99
C SER A 197 -6.27 8.97 -5.43
N TRP A 198 -6.14 9.42 -4.19
CA TRP A 198 -7.12 10.27 -3.53
C TRP A 198 -6.58 11.65 -3.28
N LEU A 199 -7.43 12.64 -3.53
CA LEU A 199 -7.15 14.03 -3.22
C LEU A 199 -6.89 14.25 -1.72
N PRO A 200 -6.24 15.37 -1.34
CA PRO A 200 -6.09 15.73 0.06
C PRO A 200 -7.43 15.76 0.80
N ASP A 201 -7.52 14.98 1.87
CA ASP A 201 -8.68 14.89 2.75
C ASP A 201 -8.24 14.55 4.17
N ASN A 202 -8.65 15.38 5.13
CA ASN A 202 -8.25 15.22 6.53
C ASN A 202 -8.93 14.01 7.19
N GLY A 203 -10.15 13.69 6.78
CA GLY A 203 -10.87 12.51 7.28
C GLY A 203 -10.17 11.23 6.84
N MET A 204 -9.88 11.11 5.54
CA MET A 204 -9.13 9.95 5.01
C MET A 204 -7.75 9.79 5.66
N MET A 205 -7.06 10.91 5.95
CA MET A 205 -5.78 10.85 6.65
C MET A 205 -5.97 10.30 8.08
N LEU A 206 -6.94 10.83 8.83
CA LEU A 206 -7.19 10.41 10.21
C LEU A 206 -7.65 8.96 10.32
N ASP A 207 -8.37 8.47 9.30
CA ASP A 207 -8.86 7.09 9.22
C ASP A 207 -7.85 6.14 8.57
N ASN A 208 -6.65 6.61 8.23
CA ASN A 208 -5.62 5.82 7.52
C ASN A 208 -6.10 5.24 6.18
N LEU A 209 -6.88 6.01 5.43
CA LEU A 209 -7.43 5.64 4.12
C LEU A 209 -6.82 6.43 2.96
N ALA A 210 -6.05 7.50 3.22
CA ALA A 210 -5.37 8.27 2.19
C ALA A 210 -4.25 7.44 1.55
N ARG A 211 -4.33 7.26 0.23
CA ARG A 211 -3.47 6.30 -0.47
C ARG A 211 -3.28 6.57 -1.94
N VAL A 212 -2.27 5.93 -2.50
CA VAL A 212 -2.11 5.64 -3.93
C VAL A 212 -2.19 4.14 -4.10
N VAL A 213 -2.95 3.65 -5.08
CA VAL A 213 -3.00 2.24 -5.46
C VAL A 213 -2.52 2.11 -6.89
N TYR A 214 -1.55 1.25 -7.14
CA TYR A 214 -0.84 1.19 -8.41
C TYR A 214 -0.57 -0.24 -8.85
N ASN A 215 -0.64 -0.48 -10.15
CA ASN A 215 -0.39 -1.80 -10.73
C ASN A 215 1.12 -2.00 -10.96
N GLY A 216 1.69 -3.01 -10.32
CA GLY A 216 3.10 -3.33 -10.43
C GLY A 216 3.59 -3.64 -11.87
N SER A 217 2.66 -3.92 -12.80
CA SER A 217 2.99 -4.09 -14.22
C SER A 217 3.50 -2.81 -14.88
N TYR A 218 3.23 -1.65 -14.29
CA TYR A 218 3.56 -0.34 -14.88
C TYR A 218 4.59 0.44 -14.07
N ILE A 219 5.15 -0.16 -13.01
CA ILE A 219 6.15 0.53 -12.20
C ILE A 219 7.53 0.48 -12.87
N GLY A 220 8.21 1.60 -12.93
CA GLY A 220 9.58 1.75 -13.41
C GLY A 220 9.82 1.05 -14.76
N SER A 221 10.84 0.20 -14.85
CA SER A 221 11.21 -0.50 -16.08
C SER A 221 10.31 -1.68 -16.47
N ASN A 222 9.22 -1.95 -15.73
CA ASN A 222 8.22 -2.93 -16.15
C ASN A 222 7.40 -2.46 -17.34
N THR A 223 7.46 -1.18 -17.68
CA THR A 223 6.72 -0.55 -18.79
C THR A 223 7.60 0.43 -19.58
N SER A 224 7.02 1.14 -20.54
CA SER A 224 7.73 2.17 -21.31
C SER A 224 8.09 3.39 -20.45
N GLU A 225 9.10 4.15 -20.89
CA GLU A 225 9.55 5.38 -20.23
C GLU A 225 8.41 6.40 -20.07
N ASN A 226 7.54 6.53 -21.05
CA ASN A 226 6.39 7.41 -20.93
C ASN A 226 5.35 6.87 -19.93
N PHE A 227 5.00 5.58 -20.03
CA PHE A 227 3.91 5.01 -19.24
C PHE A 227 4.27 4.86 -17.73
N ARG A 228 5.57 4.72 -17.35
CA ARG A 228 6.00 4.75 -15.95
C ARG A 228 5.61 6.05 -15.24
N ARG A 229 5.44 7.14 -16.03
CA ARG A 229 5.04 8.47 -15.53
C ARG A 229 3.57 8.55 -15.08
N VAL A 230 2.81 7.48 -15.27
CA VAL A 230 1.50 7.35 -14.62
C VAL A 230 1.65 7.32 -13.10
N LEU A 231 2.76 6.83 -12.54
CA LEU A 231 3.04 6.97 -11.11
C LEU A 231 3.17 8.45 -10.70
N THR A 232 3.83 9.27 -11.51
CA THR A 232 3.92 10.74 -11.33
C THR A 232 2.55 11.39 -11.42
N HIS A 233 1.70 10.95 -12.33
CA HIS A 233 0.30 11.35 -12.46
C HIS A 233 -0.50 11.06 -11.18
N GLU A 234 -0.44 9.83 -10.65
CA GLU A 234 -1.12 9.47 -9.41
C GLU A 234 -0.63 10.26 -8.19
N PHE A 235 0.67 10.55 -8.15
CA PHE A 235 1.24 11.42 -7.10
C PHE A 235 0.76 12.87 -7.27
N GLY A 236 0.51 13.32 -8.49
CA GLY A 236 -0.15 14.61 -8.76
C GLY A 236 -1.54 14.71 -8.13
N HIS A 237 -2.36 13.66 -8.26
CA HIS A 237 -3.65 13.56 -7.55
C HIS A 237 -3.49 13.58 -6.04
N PHE A 238 -2.54 12.80 -5.51
CA PHE A 238 -2.26 12.80 -4.09
C PHE A 238 -1.88 14.19 -3.58
N MET A 239 -1.21 14.99 -4.39
CA MET A 239 -0.86 16.39 -4.09
C MET A 239 -1.97 17.40 -4.41
N GLY A 240 -3.17 16.96 -4.82
CA GLY A 240 -4.36 17.82 -4.97
C GLY A 240 -4.71 18.24 -6.38
N LEU A 241 -4.13 17.64 -7.41
CA LEU A 241 -4.44 17.96 -8.79
C LEU A 241 -5.59 17.09 -9.33
N HIS A 242 -6.47 17.71 -10.09
CA HIS A 242 -7.48 17.05 -10.92
C HIS A 242 -6.92 16.79 -12.32
N HIS A 243 -7.64 15.98 -13.11
CA HIS A 243 -7.35 15.87 -14.53
C HIS A 243 -7.57 17.17 -15.26
N THR A 244 -6.77 17.47 -16.29
CA THR A 244 -6.94 18.66 -17.13
C THR A 244 -8.25 18.67 -17.93
N PHE A 245 -8.92 17.50 -18.05
CA PHE A 245 -10.23 17.34 -18.67
C PHE A 245 -11.40 17.25 -17.66
N GLU A 246 -11.14 17.47 -16.37
CA GLU A 246 -12.17 17.50 -15.33
C GLU A 246 -13.24 18.54 -15.67
N GLY A 247 -14.52 18.14 -15.62
CA GLY A 247 -15.62 19.03 -16.01
C GLY A 247 -15.74 19.32 -17.52
N GLY A 248 -14.85 18.76 -18.34
CA GLY A 248 -14.85 18.92 -19.80
C GLY A 248 -14.66 20.39 -20.22
N CYS A 249 -15.51 20.88 -21.13
CA CYS A 249 -15.46 22.26 -21.59
C CYS A 249 -16.09 23.30 -20.64
N ASN A 250 -16.57 22.87 -19.47
CA ASN A 250 -17.19 23.79 -18.51
C ASN A 250 -16.11 24.41 -17.62
N TYR A 251 -16.13 25.76 -17.54
CA TYR A 251 -15.25 26.46 -16.61
C TYR A 251 -15.88 26.58 -15.22
N PRO A 252 -15.13 26.44 -14.14
CA PRO A 252 -13.70 26.13 -14.09
C PRO A 252 -13.44 24.62 -14.20
N ASN A 253 -12.85 24.14 -15.25
CA ASN A 253 -12.54 22.73 -15.51
C ASN A 253 -11.87 22.02 -14.29
N ASP A 254 -10.54 21.87 -14.28
CA ASP A 254 -9.77 21.40 -13.13
C ASP A 254 -9.55 22.49 -12.05
N GLY A 255 -10.07 23.70 -12.26
CA GLY A 255 -9.93 24.86 -11.36
C GLY A 255 -8.60 25.58 -11.47
N ILE A 256 -7.81 25.35 -12.51
CA ILE A 256 -6.49 25.96 -12.76
C ILE A 256 -6.54 26.76 -14.06
N GLU A 257 -6.09 28.04 -14.02
CA GLU A 257 -6.28 28.96 -15.15
C GLU A 257 -5.34 28.71 -16.33
N ASP A 258 -4.15 28.15 -16.07
CA ASP A 258 -3.14 27.88 -17.09
C ASP A 258 -3.22 26.48 -17.69
N THR A 259 -4.23 25.69 -17.31
CA THR A 259 -4.60 24.42 -17.94
C THR A 259 -5.84 24.63 -18.83
N PRO A 260 -5.70 24.70 -20.17
CA PRO A 260 -6.85 24.91 -21.05
C PRO A 260 -7.86 23.76 -20.97
N PRO A 261 -9.19 24.04 -20.90
CA PRO A 261 -10.22 23.02 -20.81
C PRO A 261 -10.17 22.01 -21.96
N VAL A 262 -10.17 20.73 -21.64
CA VAL A 262 -10.19 19.62 -22.59
C VAL A 262 -11.54 18.92 -22.52
N ALA A 263 -12.13 18.60 -23.67
CA ALA A 263 -13.52 18.13 -23.74
C ALA A 263 -13.73 16.72 -23.15
N THR A 264 -12.73 15.85 -23.27
CA THR A 264 -12.87 14.42 -22.95
C THR A 264 -11.60 13.80 -22.41
N SER A 265 -11.76 12.77 -21.56
CA SER A 265 -10.71 11.82 -21.24
C SER A 265 -10.47 10.91 -22.44
N LYS A 266 -9.39 11.08 -23.15
CA LYS A 266 -9.06 10.31 -24.34
C LYS A 266 -7.58 9.94 -24.35
N TRP A 267 -7.30 8.71 -24.70
CA TRP A 267 -5.93 8.25 -24.90
C TRP A 267 -5.65 8.01 -26.40
N PRO A 268 -4.59 8.58 -26.97
CA PRO A 268 -3.82 9.71 -26.44
C PRO A 268 -4.65 10.98 -26.40
N ALA A 269 -4.30 11.93 -25.53
CA ALA A 269 -4.99 13.18 -25.33
C ALA A 269 -5.22 13.95 -26.63
N ASP A 270 -6.39 14.59 -26.75
CA ASP A 270 -6.66 15.52 -27.83
C ASP A 270 -5.70 16.72 -27.79
N LYS A 271 -5.15 17.08 -28.94
CA LYS A 271 -4.22 18.22 -29.07
C LYS A 271 -4.93 19.56 -29.25
N VAL A 272 -6.27 19.53 -29.20
CA VAL A 272 -7.12 20.72 -29.40
C VAL A 272 -8.06 20.85 -28.21
N ASN A 273 -8.11 22.06 -27.63
CA ASN A 273 -9.00 22.39 -26.53
C ASN A 273 -10.44 22.67 -27.00
N CYS A 274 -11.33 23.00 -26.06
CA CYS A 274 -12.73 23.30 -26.35
C CYS A 274 -12.96 24.55 -27.25
N GLU A 275 -11.99 25.43 -27.34
CA GLU A 275 -12.02 26.62 -28.15
C GLU A 275 -11.40 26.43 -29.54
N GLY A 276 -10.88 25.26 -29.84
CA GLY A 276 -10.21 24.93 -31.10
C GLY A 276 -8.74 25.32 -31.15
N ASP A 277 -8.16 25.63 -30.00
CA ASP A 277 -6.76 25.96 -29.83
C ASP A 277 -5.97 24.76 -29.23
N TYR A 278 -4.67 24.85 -29.13
CA TYR A 278 -3.85 23.74 -28.57
C TYR A 278 -4.14 23.50 -27.09
N THR A 279 -4.23 22.19 -26.70
CA THR A 279 -4.20 21.77 -25.31
C THR A 279 -2.77 21.63 -24.81
N ASP A 280 -2.59 21.54 -23.49
CA ASP A 280 -1.35 21.08 -22.86
C ASP A 280 -1.33 19.56 -22.79
N TRP A 281 -1.19 18.89 -23.97
CA TRP A 281 -1.25 17.42 -24.05
C TRP A 281 -0.04 16.70 -23.43
N GLU A 282 1.02 17.43 -23.08
CA GLU A 282 2.22 16.90 -22.42
C GLU A 282 2.15 17.01 -20.90
N ASN A 283 1.04 17.50 -20.38
CA ASN A 283 0.81 17.67 -18.94
C ASN A 283 0.70 16.31 -18.22
N PHE A 284 1.33 16.20 -17.05
CA PHE A 284 1.23 14.98 -16.25
C PHE A 284 -0.21 14.62 -15.84
N MET A 285 -1.12 15.61 -15.73
CA MET A 285 -2.52 15.37 -15.35
C MET A 285 -3.47 15.15 -16.53
N ASN A 286 -2.94 14.93 -17.73
CA ASN A 286 -3.70 14.51 -18.90
C ASN A 286 -3.53 13.01 -19.15
N TYR A 287 -4.26 12.42 -20.11
CA TYR A 287 -4.02 11.07 -20.62
C TYR A 287 -3.21 11.14 -21.90
N THR A 288 -1.91 11.04 -21.77
CA THR A 288 -1.01 11.32 -22.88
C THR A 288 0.07 10.24 -23.10
N ASP A 289 0.55 10.14 -24.32
CA ASP A 289 1.72 9.35 -24.70
C ASP A 289 3.04 10.18 -24.62
N ALA A 290 2.97 11.39 -24.05
CA ALA A 290 4.08 12.34 -24.01
C ALA A 290 4.14 13.14 -22.68
N TYR A 291 4.01 12.49 -21.55
CA TYR A 291 4.12 13.13 -20.22
C TYR A 291 5.45 13.86 -20.03
N ARG A 292 5.44 15.12 -19.56
CA ARG A 292 6.66 15.93 -19.37
C ARG A 292 6.67 16.89 -18.20
N HIS A 293 5.56 17.55 -17.88
CA HIS A 293 5.58 18.68 -16.94
C HIS A 293 4.26 18.91 -16.22
N PHE A 294 4.35 19.71 -15.17
CA PHE A 294 3.25 20.44 -14.54
C PHE A 294 3.31 21.91 -14.91
N THR A 295 2.16 22.61 -14.80
CA THR A 295 2.08 24.05 -15.00
C THR A 295 2.37 24.85 -13.71
N THR A 296 2.58 26.15 -13.86
CA THR A 296 2.74 27.08 -12.72
C THR A 296 1.53 27.04 -11.78
N GLY A 297 0.31 27.01 -12.33
CA GLY A 297 -0.91 26.93 -11.54
C GLY A 297 -1.06 25.59 -10.81
N GLN A 298 -0.68 24.48 -11.46
CA GLN A 298 -0.66 23.16 -10.83
C GLN A 298 0.33 23.10 -9.68
N VAL A 299 1.54 23.63 -9.86
CA VAL A 299 2.54 23.71 -8.80
C VAL A 299 2.05 24.56 -7.63
N ALA A 300 1.47 25.73 -7.92
CA ALA A 300 0.91 26.59 -6.86
C ALA A 300 -0.20 25.89 -6.05
N ARG A 301 -1.01 25.05 -6.70
CA ARG A 301 -2.04 24.25 -6.02
C ARG A 301 -1.43 23.14 -5.15
N MET A 302 -0.42 22.43 -5.64
CA MET A 302 0.29 21.45 -4.84
C MET A 302 0.98 22.07 -3.62
N GLU A 303 1.63 23.23 -3.79
CA GLU A 303 2.22 24.01 -2.69
C GLU A 303 1.16 24.46 -1.67
N TYR A 304 -0.05 24.82 -2.12
CA TYR A 304 -1.15 25.14 -1.22
C TYR A 304 -1.46 23.94 -0.29
N TYR A 305 -1.67 22.74 -0.84
CA TYR A 305 -1.97 21.57 -0.02
C TYR A 305 -0.80 21.15 0.87
N LEU A 306 0.42 21.26 0.40
CA LEU A 306 1.62 20.98 1.20
C LEU A 306 1.79 21.93 2.39
N ASN A 307 1.21 23.13 2.37
CA ASN A 307 1.36 24.11 3.43
C ASN A 307 0.10 24.30 4.29
N GLU A 308 -1.09 24.19 3.68
CA GLU A 308 -2.35 24.58 4.35
C GLU A 308 -3.23 23.37 4.72
N SER A 309 -3.08 22.23 4.03
CA SER A 309 -3.86 21.04 4.32
C SER A 309 -3.20 20.17 5.38
N MET A 310 -3.88 19.87 6.47
CA MET A 310 -3.36 18.99 7.52
C MET A 310 -2.95 17.61 6.97
N SER A 311 -3.68 17.10 5.96
CA SER A 311 -3.41 15.79 5.35
C SER A 311 -2.12 15.73 4.54
N ARG A 312 -1.49 16.88 4.24
CA ARG A 312 -0.24 16.94 3.47
C ARG A 312 0.86 17.73 4.18
N SER A 313 0.50 18.78 4.93
CA SER A 313 1.48 19.66 5.56
C SER A 313 2.29 18.99 6.67
N GLN A 314 1.77 17.96 7.28
CA GLN A 314 2.48 17.21 8.34
C GLN A 314 3.59 16.31 7.78
N LEU A 315 3.47 15.84 6.54
CA LEU A 315 4.37 14.84 5.96
C LEU A 315 5.82 15.31 5.88
N TRP A 316 6.05 16.59 5.61
CA TRP A 316 7.39 17.15 5.38
C TRP A 316 7.96 17.96 6.57
N GLN A 317 7.28 17.98 7.73
CA GLN A 317 7.79 18.67 8.91
C GLN A 317 9.04 17.99 9.45
N GLU A 318 9.97 18.77 9.99
CA GLU A 318 11.29 18.29 10.47
C GLU A 318 11.16 17.14 11.48
N ASP A 319 10.24 17.25 12.41
CA ASP A 319 9.97 16.21 13.42
C ASP A 319 9.48 14.90 12.78
N ASN A 320 8.70 14.99 11.71
CA ASN A 320 8.26 13.82 10.96
C ASN A 320 9.38 13.23 10.11
N LEU A 321 10.23 14.05 9.49
CA LEU A 321 11.39 13.55 8.74
C LEU A 321 12.34 12.76 9.66
N LEU A 322 12.59 13.27 10.88
CA LEU A 322 13.36 12.57 11.90
C LEU A 322 12.68 11.28 12.36
N ALA A 323 11.35 11.30 12.59
CA ALA A 323 10.60 10.12 13.05
C ALA A 323 10.54 9.01 12.01
N THR A 324 10.61 9.34 10.73
CA THR A 324 10.55 8.41 9.59
C THR A 324 11.92 8.08 9.00
N GLY A 325 12.97 8.74 9.49
CA GLY A 325 14.38 8.53 9.09
C GLY A 325 14.69 8.99 7.67
N VAL A 326 13.97 9.99 7.14
CA VAL A 326 14.18 10.51 5.78
C VAL A 326 14.82 11.90 5.74
N GLU A 327 15.19 12.45 6.89
CA GLU A 327 15.95 13.70 6.99
C GLU A 327 17.30 13.62 6.29
N ASP A 328 17.84 14.77 5.86
CA ASP A 328 19.16 14.84 5.25
C ASP A 328 20.26 14.41 6.23
N GLY A 329 21.10 13.49 5.76
CA GLY A 329 22.20 12.99 6.58
C GLY A 329 21.80 11.98 7.64
N HIS A 330 20.62 11.38 7.52
CA HIS A 330 20.20 10.28 8.39
C HIS A 330 21.31 9.22 8.54
N GLN A 331 21.71 8.97 9.79
CA GLN A 331 22.74 7.97 10.07
C GLN A 331 22.11 6.58 10.02
N LEU A 332 22.40 5.86 8.96
CA LEU A 332 22.01 4.45 8.86
C LEU A 332 22.71 3.66 9.96
N SER A 333 21.94 2.94 10.77
CA SER A 333 22.48 1.89 11.63
C SER A 333 23.25 0.88 10.78
N PRO A 334 24.20 0.11 11.35
CA PRO A 334 24.78 -1.02 10.64
C PRO A 334 23.66 -1.87 10.02
N SER A 335 23.87 -2.38 8.81
CA SER A 335 22.92 -3.23 8.12
C SER A 335 22.40 -4.33 9.04
N VAL A 336 21.09 -4.39 9.22
CA VAL A 336 20.45 -5.29 10.18
C VAL A 336 19.39 -6.13 9.50
N LEU A 337 19.12 -7.29 10.09
CA LEU A 337 17.97 -8.12 9.78
C LEU A 337 16.94 -7.90 10.90
N VAL A 338 15.85 -7.24 10.57
CA VAL A 338 14.76 -6.97 11.51
C VAL A 338 13.86 -8.20 11.57
N VAL A 339 13.50 -8.64 12.77
CA VAL A 339 12.63 -9.79 13.00
C VAL A 339 11.27 -9.28 13.47
N LYS A 340 10.22 -9.50 12.68
CA LYS A 340 8.84 -9.19 13.04
C LYS A 340 8.14 -10.48 13.48
N GLY A 341 7.56 -10.44 14.68
CA GLY A 341 7.08 -11.62 15.39
C GLY A 341 8.10 -12.10 16.43
N ARG A 342 7.64 -12.90 17.40
CA ARG A 342 8.50 -13.40 18.48
C ARG A 342 8.41 -14.89 18.71
N ASN A 343 7.23 -15.47 18.54
CA ASN A 343 6.94 -16.82 18.94
C ASN A 343 6.05 -17.53 17.94
N PHE A 344 6.28 -18.83 17.79
CA PHE A 344 5.32 -19.77 17.26
C PHE A 344 4.54 -20.37 18.42
N THR A 345 3.25 -20.56 18.26
CA THR A 345 2.38 -21.09 19.31
C THR A 345 1.71 -22.37 18.83
N GLU A 346 1.59 -23.35 19.70
CA GLU A 346 0.85 -24.56 19.39
C GLU A 346 -0.59 -24.25 18.98
N THR A 347 -1.06 -24.97 17.98
CA THR A 347 -2.43 -24.83 17.46
C THR A 347 -3.46 -25.39 18.46
N ASP A 348 -4.70 -24.95 18.33
CA ASP A 348 -5.80 -25.33 19.25
C ASP A 348 -6.08 -26.85 19.29
N ASN A 349 -5.59 -27.61 18.31
CA ASN A 349 -5.76 -29.07 18.28
C ASN A 349 -4.87 -29.78 19.31
N ASN A 350 -3.87 -29.12 19.88
CA ASN A 350 -2.93 -29.59 20.87
C ASN A 350 -2.33 -30.95 20.48
N GLN A 351 -1.72 -31.04 19.31
CA GLN A 351 -1.09 -32.24 18.76
C GLN A 351 0.36 -32.02 18.35
N GLY A 352 1.01 -31.03 18.92
CA GLY A 352 2.39 -30.66 18.64
C GLY A 352 2.59 -29.85 17.36
N GLU A 353 1.52 -29.50 16.62
CA GLU A 353 1.59 -28.58 15.50
C GLU A 353 1.66 -27.14 16.02
N VAL A 354 2.54 -26.35 15.44
CA VAL A 354 2.68 -24.93 15.79
C VAL A 354 2.26 -24.04 14.61
N GLY A 355 1.56 -22.98 14.92
CA GLY A 355 1.10 -21.99 13.95
C GLY A 355 1.87 -20.67 14.07
N GLY A 356 1.64 -19.80 13.08
CA GLY A 356 2.28 -18.50 13.00
C GLY A 356 3.38 -18.41 11.95
N THR A 357 3.86 -17.20 11.74
CA THR A 357 4.99 -16.89 10.85
C THR A 357 5.85 -15.83 11.50
N LEU A 358 7.15 -15.85 11.22
CA LEU A 358 8.02 -14.70 11.46
C LEU A 358 8.39 -14.09 10.12
N GLN A 359 8.39 -12.78 10.05
CA GLN A 359 8.91 -12.05 8.91
C GLN A 359 10.29 -11.49 9.24
N LEU A 360 11.22 -11.67 8.31
CA LEU A 360 12.55 -11.07 8.38
C LEU A 360 12.62 -9.97 7.32
N GLU A 361 13.06 -8.79 7.71
CA GLU A 361 13.28 -7.67 6.81
C GLU A 361 14.75 -7.29 6.79
N ALA A 362 15.35 -7.33 5.59
CA ALA A 362 16.70 -6.84 5.40
C ALA A 362 16.67 -5.30 5.30
N ALA A 363 17.23 -4.61 6.30
CA ALA A 363 17.19 -3.16 6.39
C ALA A 363 18.44 -2.50 5.83
N TYR A 364 18.31 -1.24 5.47
CA TYR A 364 19.35 -0.37 4.93
C TYR A 364 20.07 -1.00 3.70
N GLY A 365 21.38 -1.07 3.67
CA GLY A 365 22.15 -1.64 2.57
C GLY A 365 22.11 -3.17 2.43
N LEU A 366 21.43 -3.88 3.37
CA LEU A 366 21.33 -5.33 3.33
C LEU A 366 20.25 -5.80 2.36
N THR A 367 20.52 -6.85 1.58
CA THR A 367 19.55 -7.54 0.74
C THR A 367 19.76 -9.04 0.79
N PHE A 368 18.73 -9.81 0.45
CA PHE A 368 18.87 -11.23 0.19
C PHE A 368 19.48 -11.45 -1.21
N ALA A 369 20.39 -12.43 -1.30
CA ALA A 369 21.15 -12.71 -2.53
C ALA A 369 20.32 -13.33 -3.66
N ARG A 370 19.20 -13.98 -3.32
CA ARG A 370 18.27 -14.67 -4.22
C ARG A 370 16.87 -14.71 -3.65
N ILE A 371 15.93 -15.20 -4.40
CA ILE A 371 14.55 -15.49 -3.97
C ILE A 371 14.36 -17.02 -3.95
N GLY A 372 13.46 -17.51 -3.08
CA GLY A 372 13.12 -18.93 -2.95
C GLY A 372 13.41 -19.51 -1.58
N THR A 373 13.10 -20.80 -1.40
CA THR A 373 13.29 -21.49 -0.12
C THR A 373 14.77 -21.83 0.09
N LEU A 374 15.24 -21.57 1.30
CA LEU A 374 16.60 -21.88 1.75
C LEU A 374 16.72 -23.35 2.17
N GLU A 375 17.94 -23.88 2.07
CA GLU A 375 18.27 -25.26 2.43
C GLU A 375 18.99 -25.30 3.79
N GLU A 376 18.41 -26.04 4.76
CA GLU A 376 19.02 -26.25 6.07
C GLU A 376 20.34 -27.03 5.94
N GLY A 377 21.34 -26.60 6.68
CA GLY A 377 22.69 -27.17 6.62
C GLY A 377 23.60 -26.54 5.56
N THR A 378 23.03 -25.88 4.55
CA THR A 378 23.79 -25.14 3.52
C THR A 378 23.62 -23.64 3.69
N ASP A 379 22.38 -23.17 3.73
CA ASP A 379 22.02 -21.73 3.76
C ASP A 379 21.81 -21.21 5.17
N TYR A 380 21.40 -22.09 6.08
CA TYR A 380 21.21 -21.78 7.50
C TYR A 380 21.36 -23.02 8.38
N THR A 381 21.59 -22.78 9.65
CA THR A 381 21.57 -23.80 10.69
C THR A 381 20.58 -23.44 11.78
N VAL A 382 20.01 -24.46 12.44
CA VAL A 382 19.01 -24.31 13.51
C VAL A 382 19.55 -24.87 14.81
N THR A 383 19.25 -24.22 15.92
CA THR A 383 19.60 -24.69 17.28
C THR A 383 18.36 -24.68 18.19
N ASN A 384 18.29 -25.62 19.11
CA ASN A 384 17.23 -25.74 20.13
C ASN A 384 15.81 -25.91 19.57
N LEU A 385 15.65 -26.40 18.34
CA LEU A 385 14.33 -26.69 17.80
C LEU A 385 13.75 -27.93 18.46
N PRO A 386 12.47 -27.93 18.92
CA PRO A 386 11.81 -29.13 19.42
C PRO A 386 11.82 -30.27 18.39
N GLU A 387 12.09 -31.47 18.84
CA GLU A 387 12.15 -32.66 17.98
C GLU A 387 10.81 -32.88 17.26
N GLY A 388 10.86 -33.17 15.94
CA GLY A 388 9.70 -33.37 15.08
C GLY A 388 9.23 -32.14 14.36
N LEU A 389 9.75 -30.96 14.72
CA LEU A 389 9.55 -29.71 13.94
C LEU A 389 10.71 -29.49 12.96
N LYS A 390 10.41 -28.74 11.89
CA LYS A 390 11.38 -28.29 10.89
C LYS A 390 11.17 -26.80 10.64
N VAL A 391 12.26 -26.06 10.58
CA VAL A 391 12.26 -24.64 10.14
C VAL A 391 12.22 -24.61 8.61
N VAL A 392 11.40 -23.75 8.06
CA VAL A 392 11.37 -23.41 6.63
C VAL A 392 11.55 -21.92 6.49
N VAL A 393 12.60 -21.50 5.80
CA VAL A 393 12.89 -20.09 5.49
C VAL A 393 12.70 -19.87 4.01
N THR A 394 11.78 -18.98 3.65
CA THR A 394 11.51 -18.61 2.25
C THR A 394 11.83 -17.14 2.05
N LEU A 395 12.74 -16.84 1.13
CA LEU A 395 13.05 -15.50 0.69
C LEU A 395 11.98 -15.08 -0.32
N SER A 396 11.02 -14.27 0.11
CA SER A 396 9.88 -13.83 -0.70
C SER A 396 10.21 -12.63 -1.58
N SER A 397 11.23 -11.84 -1.22
CA SER A 397 11.79 -10.77 -2.05
C SER A 397 13.28 -10.58 -1.75
N ASP A 398 13.90 -9.61 -2.40
CA ASP A 398 15.29 -9.20 -2.10
C ASP A 398 15.46 -8.52 -0.74
N VAL A 399 14.36 -8.20 -0.04
CA VAL A 399 14.40 -7.59 1.31
C VAL A 399 13.54 -8.31 2.34
N THR A 400 12.72 -9.28 1.95
CA THR A 400 11.78 -9.96 2.85
C THR A 400 11.98 -11.47 2.83
N ALA A 401 11.99 -12.09 4.01
CA ALA A 401 11.91 -13.53 4.16
C ALA A 401 10.83 -13.92 5.18
N ILE A 402 10.23 -15.07 4.96
CA ILE A 402 9.22 -15.66 5.85
C ILE A 402 9.80 -16.92 6.48
N VAL A 403 9.67 -17.04 7.79
CA VAL A 403 10.01 -18.25 8.54
C VAL A 403 8.72 -18.91 8.99
N LYS A 404 8.60 -20.20 8.70
CA LYS A 404 7.50 -21.09 9.16
C LYS A 404 8.08 -22.30 9.87
N LEU A 405 7.27 -22.91 10.72
CA LEU A 405 7.57 -24.22 11.28
C LEU A 405 6.62 -25.25 10.69
N GLU A 406 7.17 -26.36 10.26
CA GLU A 406 6.44 -27.51 9.73
C GLU A 406 6.66 -28.74 10.61
N GLY A 407 5.76 -29.73 10.55
CA GLY A 407 5.84 -30.96 11.32
C GLY A 407 5.05 -30.90 12.61
N LYS A 408 5.35 -31.84 13.50
CA LYS A 408 4.72 -32.00 14.82
C LYS A 408 5.78 -32.29 15.85
N ALA A 409 5.79 -31.52 16.93
CA ALA A 409 6.68 -31.76 18.04
C ALA A 409 6.35 -33.11 18.72
N THR A 410 7.35 -33.92 18.95
CA THR A 410 7.21 -35.22 19.66
C THR A 410 6.88 -35.04 21.13
N SER A 411 7.36 -33.96 21.75
CA SER A 411 7.03 -33.52 23.10
C SER A 411 6.51 -32.09 23.02
N HIS A 412 5.29 -31.88 23.51
CA HIS A 412 4.59 -30.59 23.31
C HIS A 412 3.76 -30.19 24.56
N ARG A 413 4.28 -30.45 25.75
CA ARG A 413 3.71 -29.88 26.98
C ARG A 413 4.21 -28.45 27.19
N LEU A 414 3.54 -27.67 27.98
CA LEU A 414 4.00 -26.31 28.35
C LEU A 414 5.47 -26.29 28.81
N ALA A 415 5.89 -27.34 29.55
CA ALA A 415 7.26 -27.48 30.04
C ALA A 415 8.30 -27.73 28.92
N ASP A 416 7.87 -28.26 27.77
CA ASP A 416 8.73 -28.51 26.60
C ASP A 416 8.92 -27.29 25.72
N SER A 417 8.25 -26.14 26.04
CA SER A 417 8.37 -24.89 25.32
C SER A 417 9.82 -24.39 25.29
N GLN A 418 10.27 -23.99 24.12
CA GLN A 418 11.60 -23.41 23.92
C GLN A 418 11.49 -21.89 23.75
N LYS A 419 12.17 -21.14 24.62
CA LYS A 419 12.17 -19.67 24.57
C LYS A 419 13.17 -19.10 23.57
N GLU A 420 14.19 -19.88 23.21
CA GLU A 420 15.30 -19.45 22.37
C GLU A 420 15.66 -20.54 21.35
N VAL A 421 14.84 -20.66 20.32
CA VAL A 421 15.22 -21.37 19.10
C VAL A 421 16.03 -20.43 18.23
N GLY A 422 17.20 -20.85 17.77
CA GLY A 422 18.10 -20.01 16.97
C GLY A 422 18.16 -20.44 15.53
N ILE A 423 18.14 -19.47 14.61
CA ILE A 423 18.53 -19.64 13.21
C ILE A 423 19.80 -18.81 12.97
N THR A 424 20.81 -19.43 12.37
CA THR A 424 22.01 -18.73 11.91
C THR A 424 22.07 -18.82 10.40
N LEU A 425 21.95 -17.67 9.71
CA LEU A 425 22.04 -17.60 8.25
C LEU A 425 23.52 -17.65 7.81
N ASP A 426 23.77 -18.39 6.73
CA ASP A 426 25.06 -18.33 6.05
C ASP A 426 25.21 -16.96 5.37
N PRO A 427 26.38 -16.30 5.46
CA PRO A 427 26.60 -15.00 4.83
C PRO A 427 26.31 -14.97 3.33
N SER A 428 26.40 -16.09 2.61
CA SER A 428 26.16 -16.17 1.16
C SER A 428 24.71 -15.94 0.76
N VAL A 429 23.76 -16.06 1.70
CA VAL A 429 22.33 -15.74 1.43
C VAL A 429 22.02 -14.25 1.47
N LEU A 430 23.00 -13.45 1.89
CA LEU A 430 22.85 -12.00 2.05
C LEU A 430 23.87 -11.25 1.18
N LYS A 431 23.54 -10.03 0.81
CA LYS A 431 24.42 -9.05 0.16
C LYS A 431 24.37 -7.75 0.95
N LEU A 432 25.51 -7.09 1.07
CA LEU A 432 25.63 -5.76 1.65
C LEU A 432 26.28 -4.83 0.63
N GLU A 433 25.60 -3.75 0.30
CA GLU A 433 26.15 -2.74 -0.59
C GLU A 433 27.39 -2.08 0.03
N GLY A 434 28.51 -2.18 -0.68
CA GLY A 434 29.77 -1.59 -0.25
C GLY A 434 30.48 -2.25 0.94
N GLY A 435 30.06 -3.45 1.38
CA GLY A 435 30.64 -4.09 2.55
C GLY A 435 30.60 -5.62 2.56
N ALA A 436 31.17 -6.21 3.61
CA ALA A 436 31.10 -7.62 3.88
C ALA A 436 29.92 -7.92 4.84
N VAL A 437 29.16 -8.96 4.53
CA VAL A 437 28.08 -9.41 5.38
C VAL A 437 28.63 -10.11 6.63
N THR A 438 28.11 -9.74 7.80
CA THR A 438 28.35 -10.47 9.03
C THR A 438 27.29 -11.58 9.21
N VAL A 439 27.63 -12.62 9.94
CA VAL A 439 26.70 -13.71 10.29
C VAL A 439 25.49 -13.12 10.99
N GLN A 440 24.30 -13.43 10.46
CA GLN A 440 23.04 -13.00 11.06
C GLN A 440 22.44 -14.14 11.89
N LYS A 441 22.09 -13.83 13.14
CA LYS A 441 21.44 -14.77 14.06
C LYS A 441 20.04 -14.24 14.41
N ILE A 442 19.08 -15.13 14.37
CA ILE A 442 17.68 -14.86 14.67
C ILE A 442 17.29 -15.76 15.84
N SER A 443 16.55 -15.25 16.81
CA SER A 443 16.04 -16.00 17.94
C SER A 443 14.53 -15.80 18.08
N PHE A 444 13.82 -16.89 18.38
CA PHE A 444 12.38 -16.89 18.59
C PHE A 444 11.95 -18.00 19.58
N GLY A 445 10.72 -17.91 20.08
CA GLY A 445 10.15 -18.93 20.95
C GLY A 445 9.25 -19.91 20.20
N VAL A 446 9.22 -21.16 20.69
CA VAL A 446 8.21 -22.17 20.35
C VAL A 446 7.46 -22.51 21.62
N LEU A 447 6.18 -22.15 21.67
CA LEU A 447 5.35 -22.24 22.88
C LEU A 447 4.28 -23.30 22.71
N PHE A 448 4.26 -24.24 23.62
CA PHE A 448 3.26 -25.31 23.70
C PHE A 448 2.24 -25.01 24.78
N ASN A 449 1.07 -25.58 24.64
CA ASN A 449 -0.01 -25.51 25.61
C ASN A 449 -0.23 -26.86 26.22
N ASP A 450 -0.45 -26.96 27.53
CA ASP A 450 -0.91 -28.19 28.12
C ASP A 450 -2.33 -28.52 27.66
N PRO A 451 -2.65 -29.80 27.41
CA PRO A 451 -4.02 -30.17 27.07
C PRO A 451 -4.93 -29.78 28.24
N TYR A 452 -6.09 -29.25 27.91
CA TYR A 452 -7.08 -28.92 28.92
C TYR A 452 -7.41 -30.14 29.79
N THR A 453 -6.94 -30.15 31.02
CA THR A 453 -7.40 -31.11 31.99
C THR A 453 -8.72 -30.61 32.55
N SER A 454 -9.78 -31.35 32.29
CA SER A 454 -11.13 -31.03 32.71
C SER A 454 -11.36 -31.27 34.23
N TYR A 455 -10.34 -31.07 35.06
CA TYR A 455 -10.45 -31.28 36.52
C TYR A 455 -11.62 -30.49 37.15
N CYS A 456 -11.89 -29.30 36.64
CA CYS A 456 -13.03 -28.50 37.14
C CYS A 456 -14.41 -29.07 36.74
N LEU A 457 -14.48 -29.82 35.66
CA LEU A 457 -15.73 -30.38 35.14
C LEU A 457 -16.17 -31.66 35.81
N PHE A 458 -15.24 -32.33 36.52
CA PHE A 458 -15.56 -33.57 37.28
C PHE A 458 -16.01 -33.33 38.71
N ASN A 459 -16.07 -32.05 39.16
CA ASN A 459 -16.68 -31.77 40.45
C ASN A 459 -18.22 -31.88 40.29
N PRO A 460 -18.89 -32.78 41.05
CA PRO A 460 -20.35 -32.98 40.99
C PRO A 460 -21.18 -31.69 41.13
N ARG A 461 -20.64 -30.69 41.84
CA ARG A 461 -21.26 -29.38 41.95
C ARG A 461 -21.36 -28.61 40.64
N PHE A 462 -20.55 -28.98 39.63
CA PHE A 462 -20.45 -28.30 38.36
C PHE A 462 -20.98 -29.13 37.19
N ALA A 463 -21.51 -30.31 37.45
CA ALA A 463 -22.10 -31.19 36.43
C ALA A 463 -23.10 -30.50 35.47
N PRO A 464 -23.94 -29.55 35.93
CA PRO A 464 -24.81 -28.79 35.02
C PRO A 464 -24.08 -27.97 33.97
N TYR A 465 -22.79 -27.76 34.12
CA TYR A 465 -21.96 -26.92 33.26
C TYR A 465 -20.94 -27.73 32.43
N ALA A 466 -21.08 -29.02 32.39
CA ALA A 466 -20.25 -29.94 31.61
C ALA A 466 -20.30 -29.68 30.07
N HIS A 467 -21.16 -28.78 29.63
CA HIS A 467 -21.23 -28.33 28.20
C HIS A 467 -20.29 -27.22 27.86
N ILE A 468 -19.58 -26.59 28.81
CA ILE A 468 -18.61 -25.55 28.56
C ILE A 468 -17.32 -26.21 28.04
N SER A 469 -17.24 -26.38 26.73
CA SER A 469 -16.19 -27.15 26.06
C SER A 469 -14.91 -26.36 25.73
N LYS A 470 -14.82 -25.06 26.10
CA LYS A 470 -13.66 -24.22 25.76
C LYS A 470 -13.36 -23.16 26.81
N VAL A 471 -12.90 -23.59 27.96
CA VAL A 471 -12.38 -22.67 28.98
C VAL A 471 -10.86 -22.62 28.86
N LYS A 472 -10.28 -21.45 28.60
CA LYS A 472 -8.83 -21.27 28.67
C LYS A 472 -8.37 -21.31 30.11
N PHE A 473 -7.64 -22.31 30.51
CA PHE A 473 -7.13 -22.53 31.86
C PHE A 473 -6.38 -21.34 32.45
N ALA A 474 -5.66 -20.58 31.62
CA ALA A 474 -4.97 -19.37 32.05
C ALA A 474 -5.89 -18.27 32.63
N GLN A 475 -7.20 -18.33 32.37
CA GLN A 475 -8.19 -17.42 32.96
C GLN A 475 -8.76 -17.92 34.27
N ILE A 476 -8.75 -19.24 34.49
CA ILE A 476 -9.16 -19.86 35.75
C ILE A 476 -8.13 -19.63 36.85
N GLU A 477 -6.85 -19.69 36.52
CA GLU A 477 -5.75 -19.43 37.46
C GLU A 477 -5.71 -18.02 38.02
N ARG A 478 -6.38 -17.06 37.38
CA ARG A 478 -6.48 -15.68 37.89
C ARG A 478 -7.54 -15.50 39.00
N ASN A 479 -8.46 -16.43 39.10
CA ASN A 479 -9.56 -16.40 40.08
C ASN A 479 -9.36 -17.56 41.06
N THR A 480 -8.40 -17.45 41.95
CA THR A 480 -7.70 -18.55 42.55
C THR A 480 -8.26 -19.17 43.81
N GLU A 481 -9.41 -18.79 44.30
CA GLU A 481 -9.99 -19.46 45.47
C GLU A 481 -11.35 -20.04 45.13
N PHE A 482 -11.46 -21.36 45.16
CA PHE A 482 -12.69 -22.09 44.91
C PHE A 482 -13.67 -21.97 46.06
N ASP A 483 -14.28 -20.78 46.19
CA ASP A 483 -15.50 -20.62 46.97
C ASP A 483 -16.73 -20.49 46.04
N GLY A 484 -17.90 -20.59 46.60
CA GLY A 484 -19.13 -20.53 45.80
C GLY A 484 -19.40 -19.17 45.15
N GLN A 485 -18.60 -18.15 45.43
CA GLN A 485 -18.74 -16.79 44.92
C GLN A 485 -17.91 -16.60 43.65
N GLN A 486 -16.72 -17.10 43.63
CA GLN A 486 -15.83 -17.09 42.45
C GLN A 486 -16.40 -17.89 41.28
N TYR A 487 -17.17 -18.92 41.58
CA TYR A 487 -17.88 -19.67 40.58
C TYR A 487 -19.01 -18.89 39.88
N LYS A 488 -19.56 -17.88 40.51
CA LYS A 488 -20.48 -16.96 39.86
C LYS A 488 -19.79 -16.04 38.89
N ASP A 489 -18.57 -15.61 39.23
CA ASP A 489 -17.77 -14.71 38.36
C ASP A 489 -17.27 -15.46 37.11
N PHE A 490 -16.96 -16.75 37.27
CA PHE A 490 -16.61 -17.62 36.15
C PHE A 490 -17.72 -17.77 35.11
N ARG A 491 -18.98 -17.59 35.49
CA ARG A 491 -20.11 -17.64 34.54
C ARG A 491 -20.27 -16.38 33.72
N THR A 492 -19.89 -15.24 34.24
CA THR A 492 -20.02 -13.97 33.55
C THR A 492 -18.93 -13.73 32.55
N ASP A 493 -17.78 -14.38 32.72
CA ASP A 493 -16.64 -14.23 31.82
C ASP A 493 -16.71 -15.12 30.56
N TYR A 494 -17.73 -16.01 30.47
CA TYR A 494 -17.88 -17.02 29.40
C TYR A 494 -19.25 -17.05 28.72
N VAL A 495 -20.04 -16.03 28.87
CA VAL A 495 -21.30 -15.88 28.12
C VAL A 495 -21.12 -15.01 26.90
#